data_d882c5b08cca9463fc50c81a572689b2
#
_entry.id   d882c5b08cca9463fc50c81a572689b2
#
_cell.length_a   1.000
_cell.length_b   1.000
_cell.length_c   1.000
_cell.angle_alpha   90.00
_cell.angle_beta   90.00
_cell.angle_gamma   90.00
#
_symmetry.space_group_name_H-M   'P 1'
#
loop_
_entity.id
_entity.type
_entity.pdbx_description
1 polymer ?
#
loop_
_entity_poly.entity_id
_entity_poly.type
_entity_poly.pdbx_seq_one_letter_code
_entity_poly.pdbx_strand_id
1 'polypeptide(L)'
;GGVAAVIGELGRAGLLDEAALTCHGTMREWIDACPTPDGEVVHTIENAYSAQGGLRVLRGNLAPHACVVKQSAVSAAMRQHAGPAQVFDSEEAACEAIFAGKIVPGAVVVIRYEGPSGGPGMREMLTPTSAIFGMGLADSVALITDGRFSGATKGPCIGHVSPEAAAGGPIAFVHDGDVIRID
;
A
#
# COMPACT_ATOMS: atom_id res chain seq x y z
N GLY A 1 9.29 -20.57 -13.99
CA GLY A 1 8.75 -19.54 -13.10
C GLY A 1 9.02 -18.12 -13.57
N GLY A 2 8.89 -17.18 -12.68
CA GLY A 2 9.15 -15.77 -12.94
C GLY A 2 8.05 -15.04 -13.70
N VAL A 3 8.35 -13.82 -14.17
CA VAL A 3 7.37 -12.91 -14.82
C VAL A 3 6.73 -13.54 -16.05
N ALA A 4 7.50 -14.29 -16.84
CA ALA A 4 6.96 -14.95 -18.04
C ALA A 4 5.86 -15.97 -17.71
N ALA A 5 6.01 -16.77 -16.65
CA ALA A 5 4.97 -17.70 -16.22
C ALA A 5 3.69 -16.97 -15.75
N VAL A 6 3.84 -15.82 -15.06
CA VAL A 6 2.70 -14.98 -14.65
C VAL A 6 1.97 -14.41 -15.87
N ILE A 7 2.70 -13.87 -16.85
CA ILE A 7 2.11 -13.33 -18.08
C ILE A 7 1.39 -14.43 -18.86
N GLY A 8 2.01 -15.59 -19.01
CA GLY A 8 1.40 -16.73 -19.67
C GLY A 8 0.11 -17.17 -18.99
N GLU A 9 0.08 -17.19 -17.66
CA GLU A 9 -1.11 -17.58 -16.90
C GLU A 9 -2.24 -16.56 -17.03
N LEU A 10 -1.94 -15.27 -16.88
CA LEU A 10 -2.92 -14.19 -17.07
C LEU A 10 -3.45 -14.15 -18.50
N GLY A 11 -2.58 -14.39 -19.50
CA GLY A 11 -2.99 -14.43 -20.92
C GLY A 11 -3.91 -15.61 -21.22
N ARG A 12 -3.56 -16.81 -20.77
CA ARG A 12 -4.44 -18.01 -20.94
C ARG A 12 -5.80 -17.83 -20.27
N ALA A 13 -5.88 -17.02 -19.23
CA ALA A 13 -7.14 -16.67 -18.57
C ALA A 13 -7.90 -15.52 -19.26
N GLY A 14 -7.40 -14.98 -20.37
CA GLY A 14 -8.03 -13.87 -21.10
C GLY A 14 -8.01 -12.53 -20.37
N LEU A 15 -7.05 -12.32 -19.45
CA LEU A 15 -6.93 -11.11 -18.65
C LEU A 15 -5.99 -10.07 -19.23
N LEU A 16 -5.38 -10.35 -20.39
CA LEU A 16 -4.46 -9.45 -21.10
C LEU A 16 -5.01 -9.09 -22.47
N ASP A 17 -4.67 -7.89 -22.95
CA ASP A 17 -4.93 -7.48 -24.33
C ASP A 17 -3.92 -8.18 -25.26
N GLU A 18 -4.37 -9.19 -25.96
CA GLU A 18 -3.56 -10.03 -26.83
C GLU A 18 -2.99 -9.27 -28.05
N ALA A 19 -3.65 -8.18 -28.46
CA ALA A 19 -3.21 -7.36 -29.60
C ALA A 19 -2.15 -6.31 -29.20
N ALA A 20 -1.95 -6.08 -27.90
CA ALA A 20 -0.96 -5.11 -27.44
C ALA A 20 0.44 -5.44 -27.93
N LEU A 21 1.18 -4.41 -28.38
CA LEU A 21 2.56 -4.55 -28.83
C LEU A 21 3.53 -4.60 -27.64
N THR A 22 4.49 -5.49 -27.72
CA THR A 22 5.56 -5.67 -26.75
C THR A 22 6.92 -5.69 -27.44
N CYS A 23 8.01 -5.73 -26.67
CA CYS A 23 9.34 -5.93 -27.23
C CYS A 23 9.57 -7.35 -27.83
N HIS A 24 8.62 -8.26 -27.63
CA HIS A 24 8.63 -9.63 -28.17
C HIS A 24 7.60 -9.85 -29.30
N GLY A 25 7.09 -8.78 -29.90
CA GLY A 25 5.99 -8.83 -30.86
C GLY A 25 4.65 -8.51 -30.20
N THR A 26 3.58 -9.20 -30.60
CA THR A 26 2.27 -9.06 -29.95
C THR A 26 2.26 -9.75 -28.59
N MET A 27 1.37 -9.31 -27.71
CA MET A 27 1.15 -9.98 -26.41
C MET A 27 0.74 -11.44 -26.62
N ARG A 28 -0.03 -11.74 -27.68
CA ARG A 28 -0.41 -13.11 -28.05
C ARG A 28 0.80 -14.00 -28.29
N GLU A 29 1.72 -13.53 -29.15
CA GLU A 29 2.95 -14.28 -29.45
C GLU A 29 3.80 -14.51 -28.20
N TRP A 30 3.82 -13.53 -27.28
CA TRP A 30 4.53 -13.69 -26.02
C TRP A 30 3.85 -14.70 -25.11
N ILE A 31 2.52 -14.63 -24.95
CA ILE A 31 1.73 -15.60 -24.15
C ILE A 31 1.97 -17.04 -24.63
N ASP A 32 1.94 -17.25 -25.96
CA ASP A 32 2.13 -18.57 -26.56
C ASP A 32 3.55 -19.14 -26.30
N ALA A 33 4.54 -18.27 -26.14
CA ALA A 33 5.92 -18.65 -25.79
C ALA A 33 6.17 -18.79 -24.28
N CYS A 34 5.23 -18.39 -23.41
CA CYS A 34 5.42 -18.42 -21.98
C CYS A 34 5.27 -19.83 -21.38
N PRO A 35 6.12 -20.21 -20.41
CA PRO A 35 5.99 -21.48 -19.73
C PRO A 35 4.71 -21.53 -18.90
N THR A 36 4.21 -22.73 -18.64
CA THR A 36 3.17 -22.95 -17.64
C THR A 36 3.74 -22.80 -16.23
N PRO A 37 2.93 -22.33 -15.26
CA PRO A 37 3.32 -22.31 -13.85
C PRO A 37 3.71 -23.70 -13.32
N ASP A 38 4.69 -23.73 -12.42
CA ASP A 38 5.10 -24.95 -11.72
C ASP A 38 4.17 -25.36 -10.57
N GLY A 39 3.33 -24.42 -10.11
CA GLY A 39 2.40 -24.63 -8.99
C GLY A 39 3.06 -24.51 -7.61
N GLU A 40 4.38 -24.29 -7.53
CA GLU A 40 5.11 -24.11 -6.28
C GLU A 40 5.31 -22.62 -5.94
N VAL A 41 5.83 -21.85 -6.89
CA VAL A 41 6.10 -20.41 -6.73
C VAL A 41 5.06 -19.57 -7.44
N VAL A 42 4.71 -19.94 -8.68
CA VAL A 42 3.63 -19.32 -9.43
C VAL A 42 2.48 -20.31 -9.52
N HIS A 43 1.36 -19.95 -8.92
CA HIS A 43 0.15 -20.75 -8.94
C HIS A 43 -0.67 -20.46 -10.19
N THR A 44 -1.50 -21.42 -10.61
CA THR A 44 -2.53 -21.17 -11.62
C THR A 44 -3.65 -20.31 -11.04
N ILE A 45 -4.46 -19.70 -11.91
CA ILE A 45 -5.60 -18.87 -11.47
C ILE A 45 -6.60 -19.70 -10.66
N GLU A 46 -6.85 -20.96 -11.04
CA GLU A 46 -7.75 -21.84 -10.31
C GLU A 46 -7.24 -22.18 -8.90
N ASN A 47 -5.94 -22.12 -8.69
CA ASN A 47 -5.31 -22.41 -7.39
C ASN A 47 -4.55 -21.18 -6.85
N ALA A 48 -5.05 -19.96 -7.10
CA ALA A 48 -4.40 -18.73 -6.67
C ALA A 48 -4.33 -18.62 -5.14
N TYR A 49 -3.26 -18.00 -4.62
CA TYR A 49 -3.14 -17.67 -3.19
C TYR A 49 -4.30 -16.82 -2.67
N SER A 50 -4.89 -16.00 -3.52
CA SER A 50 -6.04 -15.17 -3.21
C SER A 50 -6.84 -14.89 -4.48
N ALA A 51 -8.15 -14.94 -4.37
CA ALA A 51 -9.07 -14.58 -5.46
C ALA A 51 -9.06 -13.06 -5.77
N GLN A 52 -8.46 -12.24 -4.89
CA GLN A 52 -8.40 -10.79 -5.05
C GLN A 52 -6.95 -10.32 -5.06
N GLY A 53 -6.68 -9.25 -5.83
CA GLY A 53 -5.37 -8.62 -5.89
C GLY A 53 -4.89 -8.12 -4.51
N GLY A 54 -3.56 -8.01 -4.35
CA GLY A 54 -2.94 -7.59 -3.10
C GLY A 54 -3.09 -6.09 -2.77
N LEU A 55 -3.53 -5.27 -3.72
CA LEU A 55 -3.76 -3.84 -3.55
C LEU A 55 -5.26 -3.52 -3.55
N ARG A 56 -5.65 -2.57 -2.72
CA ARG A 56 -7.01 -2.05 -2.65
C ARG A 56 -6.97 -0.52 -2.72
N VAL A 57 -7.85 0.05 -3.53
CA VAL A 57 -8.12 1.50 -3.56
C VAL A 57 -9.22 1.80 -2.57
N LEU A 58 -8.97 2.76 -1.67
CA LEU A 58 -9.94 3.25 -0.70
C LEU A 58 -10.31 4.70 -1.03
N ARG A 59 -11.47 5.13 -0.56
CA ARG A 59 -11.97 6.50 -0.67
C ARG A 59 -12.69 6.88 0.61
N GLY A 60 -12.61 8.17 0.96
CA GLY A 60 -13.30 8.72 2.12
C GLY A 60 -13.13 10.23 2.18
N ASN A 61 -13.65 10.84 3.24
CA ASN A 61 -13.53 12.30 3.43
C ASN A 61 -12.05 12.74 3.58
N LEU A 62 -11.18 11.89 4.09
CA LEU A 62 -9.74 12.15 4.20
C LEU A 62 -9.01 11.97 2.86
N ALA A 63 -9.50 11.11 1.99
CA ALA A 63 -8.93 10.80 0.68
C ALA A 63 -10.00 10.81 -0.42
N PRO A 64 -10.59 11.99 -0.75
CA PRO A 64 -11.69 12.08 -1.71
C PRO A 64 -11.30 11.65 -3.13
N HIS A 65 -10.03 11.82 -3.51
CA HIS A 65 -9.52 11.38 -4.82
C HIS A 65 -8.93 9.98 -4.79
N ALA A 66 -8.87 9.33 -3.65
CA ALA A 66 -8.47 7.98 -3.33
C ALA A 66 -7.15 7.90 -2.53
N CYS A 67 -6.91 6.71 -2.00
CA CYS A 67 -5.65 6.26 -1.42
C CYS A 67 -5.51 4.74 -1.67
N VAL A 68 -4.36 4.19 -1.38
CA VAL A 68 -4.05 2.78 -1.67
C VAL A 68 -3.56 2.08 -0.42
N VAL A 69 -4.02 0.85 -0.22
CA VAL A 69 -3.52 -0.05 0.82
C VAL A 69 -3.07 -1.38 0.21
N LYS A 70 -1.99 -1.93 0.73
CA LYS A 70 -1.58 -3.32 0.45
C LYS A 70 -2.38 -4.26 1.36
N GLN A 71 -3.61 -4.62 0.93
CA GLN A 71 -4.51 -5.45 1.76
C GLN A 71 -3.93 -6.81 2.11
N SER A 72 -3.04 -7.37 1.28
CA SER A 72 -2.36 -8.64 1.54
C SER A 72 -1.40 -8.58 2.75
N ALA A 73 -1.02 -7.38 3.18
CA ALA A 73 -0.15 -7.15 4.34
C ALA A 73 -0.94 -6.85 5.63
N VAL A 74 -2.26 -6.69 5.54
CA VAL A 74 -3.12 -6.31 6.66
C VAL A 74 -3.75 -7.55 7.27
N SER A 75 -3.56 -7.75 8.57
CA SER A 75 -4.22 -8.83 9.32
C SER A 75 -5.74 -8.64 9.32
N ALA A 76 -6.49 -9.74 9.46
CA ALA A 76 -7.96 -9.68 9.45
C ALA A 76 -8.50 -8.75 10.55
N ALA A 77 -7.83 -8.68 11.70
CA ALA A 77 -8.21 -7.84 12.84
C ALA A 77 -8.06 -6.33 12.53
N MET A 78 -7.12 -5.96 11.65
CA MET A 78 -6.80 -4.57 11.31
C MET A 78 -7.45 -4.09 10.00
N ARG A 79 -8.30 -4.91 9.37
CA ARG A 79 -9.08 -4.49 8.18
C ARG A 79 -10.13 -3.43 8.51
N GLN A 80 -10.56 -3.39 9.76
CA GLN A 80 -11.36 -2.31 10.31
C GLN A 80 -10.62 -1.76 11.53
N HIS A 81 -10.30 -0.48 11.51
CA HIS A 81 -9.58 0.17 12.58
C HIS A 81 -10.14 1.59 12.79
N ALA A 82 -10.20 2.02 14.04
CA ALA A 82 -10.52 3.39 14.38
C ALA A 82 -9.67 3.81 15.58
N GLY A 83 -9.00 4.95 15.46
CA GLY A 83 -8.12 5.42 16.50
C GLY A 83 -7.79 6.90 16.42
N PRO A 84 -7.19 7.46 17.48
CA PRO A 84 -6.74 8.83 17.48
C PRO A 84 -5.55 9.03 16.54
N ALA A 85 -5.55 10.12 15.80
CA ALA A 85 -4.41 10.53 14.98
C ALA A 85 -3.23 10.93 15.87
N GLN A 86 -2.02 10.54 15.45
CA GLN A 86 -0.75 11.14 15.84
C GLN A 86 -0.08 11.67 14.59
N VAL A 87 0.03 12.99 14.47
CA VAL A 87 0.32 13.69 13.21
C VAL A 87 1.78 14.13 13.17
N PHE A 88 2.43 13.90 12.03
CA PHE A 88 3.82 14.26 11.77
C PHE A 88 3.93 14.90 10.39
N ASP A 89 4.64 16.02 10.31
CA ASP A 89 4.86 16.78 9.08
C ASP A 89 6.09 16.31 8.29
N SER A 90 6.70 15.19 8.70
CA SER A 90 7.78 14.51 7.95
C SER A 90 7.96 13.07 8.40
N GLU A 91 8.60 12.26 7.55
CA GLU A 91 9.01 10.89 7.89
C GLU A 91 9.96 10.86 9.07
N GLU A 92 10.92 11.81 9.13
CA GLU A 92 11.91 11.89 10.20
C GLU A 92 11.28 12.10 11.57
N ALA A 93 10.34 13.06 11.68
CA ALA A 93 9.64 13.32 12.93
C ALA A 93 8.82 12.11 13.40
N ALA A 94 8.18 11.41 12.47
CA ALA A 94 7.47 10.17 12.77
C ALA A 94 8.41 9.07 13.27
N CYS A 95 9.55 8.86 12.59
CA CYS A 95 10.54 7.88 12.98
C CYS A 95 11.11 8.15 14.37
N GLU A 96 11.45 9.42 14.68
CA GLU A 96 11.91 9.81 16.02
C GLU A 96 10.88 9.47 17.11
N ALA A 97 9.60 9.75 16.86
CA ALA A 97 8.53 9.43 17.81
C ALA A 97 8.33 7.92 17.97
N ILE A 98 8.40 7.15 16.87
CA ILE A 98 8.27 5.69 16.90
C ILE A 98 9.43 5.09 17.70
N PHE A 99 10.68 5.43 17.39
CA PHE A 99 11.86 4.91 18.10
C PHE A 99 11.91 5.33 19.57
N ALA A 100 11.36 6.50 19.90
CA ALA A 100 11.23 6.95 21.29
C ALA A 100 10.07 6.28 22.05
N GLY A 101 9.33 5.35 21.43
CA GLY A 101 8.19 4.67 22.06
C GLY A 101 7.00 5.57 22.36
N LYS A 102 6.84 6.67 21.61
CA LYS A 102 5.76 7.67 21.83
C LYS A 102 4.47 7.33 21.09
N ILE A 103 4.47 6.30 20.25
CA ILE A 103 3.26 5.89 19.52
C ILE A 103 2.36 5.08 20.45
N VAL A 104 1.13 5.55 20.60
CA VAL A 104 0.13 4.92 21.46
C VAL A 104 -0.51 3.73 20.72
N PRO A 105 -0.61 2.54 21.36
CA PRO A 105 -1.38 1.44 20.78
C PRO A 105 -2.81 1.88 20.45
N GLY A 106 -3.29 1.50 19.27
CA GLY A 106 -4.60 1.92 18.77
C GLY A 106 -4.58 3.22 17.96
N ALA A 107 -3.47 3.93 17.90
CA ALA A 107 -3.37 5.18 17.14
C ALA A 107 -3.35 4.96 15.62
N VAL A 108 -3.65 6.04 14.91
CA VAL A 108 -3.39 6.18 13.48
C VAL A 108 -2.25 7.20 13.31
N VAL A 109 -1.07 6.74 12.93
CA VAL A 109 0.07 7.59 12.60
C VAL A 109 -0.20 8.25 11.26
N VAL A 110 -0.19 9.59 11.23
CA VAL A 110 -0.38 10.36 10.00
C VAL A 110 0.93 11.05 9.65
N ILE A 111 1.51 10.71 8.50
CA ILE A 111 2.71 11.35 7.95
C ILE A 111 2.31 12.09 6.70
N ARG A 112 2.48 13.41 6.69
CA ARG A 112 2.03 14.29 5.61
C ARG A 112 3.15 15.19 5.09
N TYR A 113 2.89 15.85 3.95
CA TYR A 113 3.87 16.62 3.18
C TYR A 113 4.98 15.77 2.57
N GLU A 114 4.71 14.50 2.32
CA GLU A 114 5.61 13.52 1.68
C GLU A 114 5.08 13.07 0.30
N GLY A 115 4.03 13.75 -0.18
CA GLY A 115 3.44 13.52 -1.49
C GLY A 115 4.26 14.10 -2.66
N PRO A 116 3.74 14.04 -3.89
CA PRO A 116 4.46 14.45 -5.10
C PRO A 116 4.99 15.89 -5.08
N SER A 117 4.27 16.83 -4.45
CA SER A 117 4.67 18.23 -4.36
C SER A 117 5.31 18.57 -3.00
N GLY A 118 4.87 17.92 -1.93
CA GLY A 118 5.34 18.18 -0.57
C GLY A 118 6.67 17.52 -0.25
N GLY A 119 6.85 16.28 -0.71
CA GLY A 119 8.02 15.45 -0.43
C GLY A 119 8.95 15.31 -1.64
N PRO A 120 10.29 15.43 -1.48
CA PRO A 120 11.21 15.26 -2.60
C PRO A 120 11.15 13.84 -3.16
N GLY A 121 10.55 13.67 -4.36
CA GLY A 121 10.43 12.39 -5.03
C GLY A 121 9.34 11.48 -4.47
N MET A 122 8.40 12.00 -3.67
CA MET A 122 7.32 11.22 -3.06
C MET A 122 7.88 10.04 -2.25
N ARG A 123 8.37 10.31 -1.06
CA ARG A 123 9.15 9.39 -0.21
C ARG A 123 8.40 8.09 0.11
N GLU A 124 9.16 7.02 0.25
CA GLU A 124 8.66 5.70 0.56
C GLU A 124 8.76 5.40 2.07
N MET A 125 7.65 5.17 2.72
CA MET A 125 7.54 4.98 4.18
C MET A 125 8.04 3.59 4.63
N LEU A 126 9.24 3.18 4.20
CA LEU A 126 9.83 1.90 4.61
C LEU A 126 10.27 1.92 6.08
N THR A 127 10.98 2.96 6.48
CA THR A 127 11.53 3.08 7.84
C THR A 127 10.42 3.12 8.90
N PRO A 128 9.42 4.03 8.83
CA PRO A 128 8.37 4.08 9.85
C PRO A 128 7.53 2.81 9.89
N THR A 129 7.19 2.19 8.73
CA THR A 129 6.43 0.95 8.71
C THR A 129 7.19 -0.22 9.31
N SER A 130 8.49 -0.33 9.03
CA SER A 130 9.36 -1.35 9.60
C SER A 130 9.55 -1.15 11.10
N ALA A 131 9.67 0.10 11.56
CA ALA A 131 9.80 0.42 12.97
C ALA A 131 8.52 0.08 13.76
N ILE A 132 7.33 0.45 13.25
CA ILE A 132 6.04 0.07 13.86
C ILE A 132 5.95 -1.46 13.97
N PHE A 133 6.30 -2.19 12.92
CA PHE A 133 6.32 -3.66 12.94
C PHE A 133 7.33 -4.20 13.96
N GLY A 134 8.56 -3.69 13.96
CA GLY A 134 9.64 -4.12 14.85
C GLY A 134 9.35 -3.87 16.33
N MET A 135 8.54 -2.87 16.64
CA MET A 135 8.08 -2.57 18.00
C MET A 135 6.83 -3.36 18.43
N GLY A 136 6.35 -4.29 17.60
CA GLY A 136 5.18 -5.11 17.91
C GLY A 136 3.84 -4.37 17.81
N LEU A 137 3.79 -3.23 17.11
CA LEU A 137 2.59 -2.39 17.00
C LEU A 137 1.77 -2.63 15.73
N ALA A 138 2.19 -3.52 14.86
CA ALA A 138 1.58 -3.73 13.54
C ALA A 138 0.10 -4.20 13.58
N ASP A 139 -0.31 -4.83 14.68
CA ASP A 139 -1.69 -5.29 14.89
C ASP A 139 -2.52 -4.32 15.76
N SER A 140 -2.01 -3.11 16.01
CA SER A 140 -2.73 -2.10 16.81
C SER A 140 -2.59 -0.68 16.29
N VAL A 141 -1.64 -0.39 15.40
CA VAL A 141 -1.36 0.94 14.87
C VAL A 141 -1.50 0.90 13.35
N ALA A 142 -2.25 1.85 12.78
CA ALA A 142 -2.29 2.11 11.36
C ALA A 142 -1.39 3.29 10.98
N LEU A 143 -0.91 3.33 9.74
CA LEU A 143 -0.17 4.46 9.20
C LEU A 143 -0.87 4.99 7.95
N ILE A 144 -1.02 6.30 7.85
CA ILE A 144 -1.60 6.99 6.70
C ILE A 144 -0.62 8.05 6.22
N THR A 145 -0.39 8.13 4.90
CA THR A 145 0.52 9.12 4.32
C THR A 145 0.09 9.55 2.91
N ASP A 146 0.39 10.78 2.54
CA ASP A 146 0.33 11.24 1.15
C ASP A 146 1.57 10.85 0.34
N GLY A 147 2.62 10.32 1.00
CA GLY A 147 3.74 9.63 0.38
C GLY A 147 3.40 8.22 -0.11
N ARG A 148 4.42 7.39 -0.33
CA ARG A 148 4.31 5.98 -0.76
C ARG A 148 4.58 5.03 0.40
N PHE A 149 4.20 3.77 0.20
CA PHE A 149 4.64 2.67 1.05
C PHE A 149 5.46 1.64 0.25
N SER A 150 6.30 0.88 0.96
CA SER A 150 7.13 -0.17 0.36
C SER A 150 6.33 -1.42 0.01
N GLY A 151 6.77 -2.14 -1.03
CA GLY A 151 6.31 -3.50 -1.30
C GLY A 151 6.56 -4.49 -0.15
N ALA A 152 7.55 -4.20 0.71
CA ALA A 152 7.85 -4.99 1.92
C ALA A 152 7.00 -4.62 3.14
N THR A 153 6.19 -3.56 3.06
CA THR A 153 5.34 -3.08 4.15
C THR A 153 4.46 -4.19 4.72
N LYS A 154 4.39 -4.24 6.05
CA LYS A 154 3.48 -5.08 6.85
C LYS A 154 2.58 -4.19 7.70
N GLY A 155 1.37 -4.68 7.98
CA GLY A 155 0.36 -3.94 8.72
C GLY A 155 -0.44 -2.95 7.86
N PRO A 156 -1.42 -2.24 8.47
CA PRO A 156 -2.31 -1.31 7.78
C PRO A 156 -1.58 0.00 7.46
N CYS A 157 -0.90 0.04 6.32
CA CYS A 157 -0.28 1.24 5.77
C CYS A 157 -1.05 1.71 4.54
N ILE A 158 -1.63 2.92 4.63
CA ILE A 158 -2.39 3.56 3.57
C ILE A 158 -1.52 4.68 2.98
N GLY A 159 -1.15 4.56 1.73
CA GLY A 159 -0.35 5.55 1.01
C GLY A 159 -1.12 6.25 -0.11
N HIS A 160 -0.45 7.17 -0.77
CA HIS A 160 -0.99 7.92 -1.90
C HIS A 160 -2.29 8.66 -1.57
N VAL A 161 -2.44 9.15 -0.32
CA VAL A 161 -3.63 9.93 0.07
C VAL A 161 -3.73 11.16 -0.82
N SER A 162 -4.86 11.30 -1.50
CA SER A 162 -5.05 12.34 -2.48
C SER A 162 -6.39 13.06 -2.29
N PRO A 163 -6.36 14.41 -2.35
CA PRO A 163 -5.22 15.30 -2.60
C PRO A 163 -4.19 15.28 -1.45
N GLU A 164 -2.90 15.48 -1.79
CA GLU A 164 -1.83 15.56 -0.80
C GLU A 164 -1.91 16.83 0.07
N ALA A 165 -1.21 16.85 1.20
CA ALA A 165 -1.22 17.96 2.14
C ALA A 165 -0.68 19.26 1.51
N ALA A 166 0.40 19.20 0.73
CA ALA A 166 0.97 20.37 0.05
C ALA A 166 0.05 20.98 -1.00
N ALA A 167 -0.90 20.21 -1.54
CA ALA A 167 -1.95 20.67 -2.43
C ALA A 167 -3.23 21.13 -1.67
N GLY A 168 -3.18 21.24 -0.35
CA GLY A 168 -4.32 21.61 0.48
C GLY A 168 -5.37 20.50 0.64
N GLY A 169 -4.98 19.24 0.46
CA GLY A 169 -5.86 18.10 0.69
C GLY A 169 -6.29 17.96 2.14
N PRO A 170 -7.38 17.21 2.42
CA PRO A 170 -7.92 17.07 3.78
C PRO A 170 -6.91 16.57 4.82
N ILE A 171 -5.92 15.77 4.40
CA ILE A 171 -4.87 15.28 5.29
C ILE A 171 -4.05 16.41 5.94
N ALA A 172 -3.97 17.59 5.29
CA ALA A 172 -3.28 18.77 5.84
C ALA A 172 -3.97 19.33 7.10
N PHE A 173 -5.25 19.06 7.28
CA PHE A 173 -6.07 19.62 8.35
C PHE A 173 -6.33 18.63 9.49
N VAL A 174 -5.74 17.45 9.46
CA VAL A 174 -5.79 16.48 10.56
C VAL A 174 -4.99 17.01 11.73
N HIS A 175 -5.53 16.91 12.94
CA HIS A 175 -4.87 17.28 14.19
C HIS A 175 -4.66 16.06 15.09
N ASP A 176 -3.70 16.15 15.99
CA ASP A 176 -3.53 15.12 17.02
C ASP A 176 -4.83 14.90 17.80
N GLY A 177 -5.20 13.64 17.94
CA GLY A 177 -6.41 13.22 18.63
C GLY A 177 -7.67 13.14 17.75
N ASP A 178 -7.66 13.64 16.51
CA ASP A 178 -8.76 13.41 15.59
C ASP A 178 -8.99 11.92 15.37
N VAL A 179 -10.25 11.49 15.41
CA VAL A 179 -10.57 10.07 15.22
C VAL A 179 -10.60 9.74 13.72
N ILE A 180 -9.70 8.87 13.29
CA ILE A 180 -9.65 8.35 11.92
C ILE A 180 -10.18 6.92 11.91
N ARG A 181 -11.12 6.65 11.01
CA ARG A 181 -11.68 5.33 10.76
C ARG A 181 -11.23 4.81 9.40
N ILE A 182 -10.82 3.56 9.39
CA ILE A 182 -10.41 2.78 8.22
C ILE A 182 -11.31 1.54 8.16
N ASP A 183 -11.97 1.30 7.02
CA ASP A 183 -12.85 0.15 6.79
C ASP A 183 -12.83 -0.31 5.31
#